data_bf0bfa712f9fefcdcefbd0418335162e
#
_entry.id   bf0bfa712f9fefcdcefbd0418335162e
#
_cell.length_a   1.000
_cell.length_b   1.000
_cell.length_c   1.000
_cell.angle_alpha   90.00
_cell.angle_beta   90.00
_cell.angle_gamma   90.00
#
_symmetry.space_group_name_H-M   'P 1'
#
loop_
_entity.id
_entity.type
_entity.pdbx_description
1 polymer ?
#
loop_
_entity_poly.entity_id
_entity_poly.type
_entity_poly.pdbx_seq_one_letter_code
_entity_poly.pdbx_strand_id
1 'polypeptide(L)'
;LYPHWCELPPNHKKYYPYYAKCCELGIPIMMQVGHNLVYSRKRRLPSVGRPIYLDEVAIDFPELKLIGIHIGIPWTDEMISMCWKHENVYTAGDAYAPKYWPDSYVHYANSYGQKKVLFGTDWPVIDPIRAVEEFNDLNFRESASQRILRENALEVFNLD
;
A
#
# COMPACT_ATOMS: atom_id res chain seq x y z
N LEU A 1 0.13 10.32 1.72
CA LEU A 1 -0.68 10.90 2.80
C LEU A 1 -0.66 10.01 4.05
N TYR A 2 -0.69 10.63 5.21
CA TYR A 2 -0.65 9.97 6.53
C TYR A 2 -1.92 10.29 7.32
N PRO A 3 -3.03 9.56 7.09
CA PRO A 3 -4.33 9.85 7.69
C PRO A 3 -4.32 9.81 9.22
N HIS A 4 -3.50 8.98 9.83
CA HIS A 4 -3.38 8.90 11.29
C HIS A 4 -2.92 10.21 11.94
N TRP A 5 -2.00 10.96 11.30
CA TRP A 5 -1.54 12.25 11.81
C TRP A 5 -2.63 13.33 11.76
N CYS A 6 -3.55 13.19 10.82
CA CYS A 6 -4.69 14.09 10.67
C CYS A 6 -5.91 13.61 11.48
N GLU A 7 -5.86 12.38 11.99
CA GLU A 7 -6.97 11.72 12.71
C GLU A 7 -8.26 11.63 11.87
N LEU A 8 -8.11 11.53 10.54
CA LEU A 8 -9.20 11.49 9.56
C LEU A 8 -9.03 10.27 8.64
N PRO A 9 -10.12 9.52 8.34
CA PRO A 9 -10.03 8.36 7.45
C PRO A 9 -9.70 8.76 6.00
N PRO A 10 -9.15 7.84 5.18
CA PRO A 10 -8.76 8.12 3.79
C PRO A 10 -9.83 8.78 2.92
N ASN A 11 -11.10 8.43 3.09
CA ASN A 11 -12.25 9.00 2.35
C ASN A 11 -12.73 10.35 2.90
N HIS A 12 -12.02 10.95 3.86
CA HIS A 12 -12.44 12.25 4.38
C HIS A 12 -12.23 13.35 3.34
N LYS A 13 -13.24 14.21 3.14
CA LYS A 13 -13.28 15.26 2.10
C LYS A 13 -12.11 16.24 2.10
N LYS A 14 -11.43 16.41 3.23
CA LYS A 14 -10.19 17.22 3.30
C LYS A 14 -9.07 16.71 2.41
N TYR A 15 -9.07 15.42 2.05
CA TYR A 15 -8.06 14.86 1.16
C TYR A 15 -8.42 14.98 -0.33
N TYR A 16 -9.68 15.23 -0.66
CA TYR A 16 -10.17 15.30 -2.04
C TYR A 16 -9.41 16.29 -2.93
N PRO A 17 -9.03 17.50 -2.45
CA PRO A 17 -8.18 18.39 -3.24
C PRO A 17 -6.82 17.80 -3.63
N TYR A 18 -6.24 16.95 -2.77
CA TYR A 18 -4.98 16.25 -3.08
C TYR A 18 -5.22 15.14 -4.11
N TYR A 19 -6.31 14.38 -4.00
CA TYR A 19 -6.68 13.37 -4.98
C TYR A 19 -6.90 13.98 -6.35
N ALA A 20 -7.69 15.04 -6.43
CA ALA A 20 -7.91 15.79 -7.67
C ALA A 20 -6.62 16.33 -8.28
N LYS A 21 -5.72 16.86 -7.44
CA LYS A 21 -4.41 17.37 -7.92
C LYS A 21 -3.51 16.23 -8.41
N CYS A 22 -3.52 15.07 -7.79
CA CYS A 22 -2.78 13.91 -8.28
C CYS A 22 -3.32 13.42 -9.63
N CYS A 23 -4.64 13.41 -9.82
CA CYS A 23 -5.25 13.11 -11.12
C CYS A 23 -4.81 14.11 -12.19
N GLU A 24 -4.90 15.42 -11.90
CA GLU A 24 -4.48 16.50 -12.81
C GLU A 24 -3.01 16.35 -13.25
N LEU A 25 -2.14 15.93 -12.32
CA LEU A 25 -0.71 15.75 -12.57
C LEU A 25 -0.35 14.36 -13.13
N GLY A 26 -1.30 13.43 -13.20
CA GLY A 26 -1.05 12.05 -13.63
C GLY A 26 -0.09 11.27 -12.72
N ILE A 27 -0.04 11.63 -11.42
CA ILE A 27 0.84 10.98 -10.44
C ILE A 27 0.06 10.11 -9.46
N PRO A 28 0.63 8.97 -9.00
CA PRO A 28 0.00 8.16 -7.96
C PRO A 28 0.02 8.86 -6.61
N ILE A 29 -0.87 8.42 -5.72
CA ILE A 29 -0.85 8.83 -4.32
C ILE A 29 -0.67 7.62 -3.41
N MET A 30 0.25 7.72 -2.45
CA MET A 30 0.48 6.73 -1.41
C MET A 30 -0.30 7.12 -0.16
N MET A 31 -1.11 6.19 0.34
CA MET A 31 -1.95 6.36 1.51
C MET A 31 -1.59 5.33 2.57
N GLN A 32 -1.18 5.80 3.73
CA GLN A 32 -0.95 4.90 4.86
C GLN A 32 -2.25 4.24 5.29
N VAL A 33 -2.29 2.92 5.22
CA VAL A 33 -3.42 2.10 5.66
C VAL A 33 -2.98 1.14 6.77
N GLY A 34 -3.96 0.51 7.42
CA GLY A 34 -3.71 -0.35 8.56
C GLY A 34 -3.76 0.39 9.90
N HIS A 35 -3.19 -0.21 10.92
CA HIS A 35 -3.11 0.41 12.24
C HIS A 35 -1.91 1.36 12.35
N ASN A 36 -1.99 2.30 13.28
CA ASN A 36 -0.89 3.18 13.60
C ASN A 36 -0.08 2.63 14.80
N LEU A 37 1.20 2.33 14.56
CA LEU A 37 2.14 1.92 15.59
C LEU A 37 3.02 3.06 16.10
N VAL A 38 3.03 4.20 15.39
CA VAL A 38 3.77 5.37 15.83
C VAL A 38 2.99 6.09 16.93
N TYR A 39 3.54 6.09 18.13
CA TYR A 39 2.96 6.80 19.24
C TYR A 39 4.05 7.33 20.19
N SER A 40 3.74 8.40 20.88
CA SER A 40 4.51 8.85 22.03
C SER A 40 3.70 8.66 23.32
N ARG A 41 4.39 8.66 24.47
CA ARG A 41 3.69 8.65 25.76
C ARG A 41 2.75 9.83 25.96
N LYS A 42 3.05 10.96 25.28
CA LYS A 42 2.28 12.20 25.36
C LYS A 42 1.11 12.25 24.37
N ARG A 43 1.21 11.55 23.23
CA ARG A 43 0.17 11.55 22.20
C ARG A 43 0.10 10.18 21.56
N ARG A 44 -1.08 9.58 21.61
CA ARG A 44 -1.43 8.37 20.88
C ARG A 44 -2.37 8.77 19.75
N LEU A 45 -2.10 8.28 18.55
CA LEU A 45 -2.94 8.54 17.39
C LEU A 45 -3.87 7.35 17.13
N PRO A 46 -5.14 7.60 16.76
CA PRO A 46 -6.07 6.53 16.43
C PRO A 46 -5.70 5.86 15.10
N SER A 47 -6.06 4.59 14.95
CA SER A 47 -5.90 3.85 13.70
C SER A 47 -7.09 4.11 12.78
N VAL A 48 -7.04 5.20 12.02
CA VAL A 48 -8.13 5.64 11.12
C VAL A 48 -7.98 5.14 9.68
N GLY A 49 -6.89 4.45 9.39
CA GLY A 49 -6.51 4.03 8.03
C GLY A 49 -7.06 2.66 7.62
N ARG A 50 -8.33 2.30 7.93
CA ARG A 50 -8.86 1.03 7.43
C ARG A 50 -8.92 1.02 5.91
N PRO A 51 -8.41 -0.05 5.25
CA PRO A 51 -8.36 -0.13 3.79
C PRO A 51 -9.71 0.01 3.10
N ILE A 52 -10.79 -0.41 3.75
CA ILE A 52 -12.16 -0.30 3.19
C ILE A 52 -12.54 1.15 2.83
N TYR A 53 -11.96 2.15 3.47
CA TYR A 53 -12.20 3.56 3.13
C TYR A 53 -11.58 3.99 1.79
N LEU A 54 -10.71 3.17 1.20
CA LEU A 54 -10.21 3.39 -0.15
C LEU A 54 -11.28 3.11 -1.22
N ASP A 55 -12.32 2.35 -0.88
CA ASP A 55 -13.41 2.00 -1.79
C ASP A 55 -14.08 3.25 -2.39
N GLU A 56 -14.51 4.16 -1.54
CA GLU A 56 -15.15 5.42 -1.94
C GLU A 56 -14.19 6.30 -2.76
N VAL A 57 -12.94 6.41 -2.31
CA VAL A 57 -11.92 7.20 -3.02
C VAL A 57 -11.64 6.64 -4.41
N ALA A 58 -11.54 5.33 -4.55
CA ALA A 58 -11.27 4.68 -5.83
C ALA A 58 -12.43 4.83 -6.82
N ILE A 59 -13.67 4.91 -6.33
CA ILE A 59 -14.88 5.17 -7.14
C ILE A 59 -14.93 6.64 -7.56
N ASP A 60 -14.69 7.57 -6.63
CA ASP A 60 -14.77 9.00 -6.88
C ASP A 60 -13.63 9.51 -7.78
N PHE A 61 -12.49 8.82 -7.77
CA PHE A 61 -11.30 9.17 -8.55
C PHE A 61 -10.77 7.95 -9.35
N PRO A 62 -11.49 7.48 -10.36
CA PRO A 62 -11.14 6.26 -11.09
C PRO A 62 -9.81 6.37 -11.87
N GLU A 63 -9.35 7.57 -12.18
CA GLU A 63 -8.06 7.83 -12.85
C GLU A 63 -6.87 7.85 -11.89
N LEU A 64 -7.13 7.96 -10.58
CA LEU A 64 -6.10 8.05 -9.57
C LEU A 64 -5.47 6.68 -9.30
N LYS A 65 -4.16 6.54 -9.50
CA LYS A 65 -3.42 5.38 -9.00
C LYS A 65 -3.25 5.51 -7.48
N LEU A 66 -4.04 4.74 -6.72
CA LEU A 66 -4.12 4.80 -5.26
C LEU A 66 -3.37 3.63 -4.64
N ILE A 67 -2.31 3.91 -3.90
CA ILE A 67 -1.45 2.90 -3.29
C ILE A 67 -1.69 2.87 -1.78
N GLY A 68 -2.29 1.77 -1.27
CA GLY A 68 -2.36 1.50 0.16
C GLY A 68 -1.03 0.95 0.66
N ILE A 69 -0.28 1.74 1.43
CA ILE A 69 1.02 1.31 1.99
C ILE A 69 0.85 0.61 3.33
N HIS A 70 1.87 -0.16 3.76
CA HIS A 70 1.92 -0.93 5.02
C HIS A 70 0.99 -2.15 5.05
N ILE A 71 0.72 -2.77 3.89
CA ILE A 71 -0.07 -4.03 3.76
C ILE A 71 -1.51 -3.92 4.30
N GLY A 72 -1.85 -2.88 5.04
CA GLY A 72 -3.14 -2.72 5.70
C GLY A 72 -3.30 -3.48 7.02
N ILE A 73 -2.22 -4.00 7.62
CA ILE A 73 -2.28 -4.76 8.88
C ILE A 73 -2.99 -3.95 9.98
N PRO A 74 -3.94 -4.55 10.74
CA PRO A 74 -4.35 -5.96 10.75
C PRO A 74 -5.48 -6.30 9.75
N TRP A 75 -5.93 -5.35 8.94
CA TRP A 75 -7.03 -5.52 7.98
C TRP A 75 -6.51 -5.84 6.55
N THR A 76 -5.53 -6.73 6.46
CA THR A 76 -4.86 -7.08 5.19
C THR A 76 -5.83 -7.61 4.14
N ASP A 77 -6.82 -8.42 4.55
CA ASP A 77 -7.82 -8.97 3.62
C ASP A 77 -8.74 -7.88 3.05
N GLU A 78 -8.99 -6.78 3.80
CA GLU A 78 -9.66 -5.60 3.23
C GLU A 78 -8.78 -4.95 2.16
N MET A 79 -7.46 -4.83 2.39
CA MET A 79 -6.54 -4.25 1.40
C MET A 79 -6.49 -5.10 0.12
N ILE A 80 -6.40 -6.42 0.27
CA ILE A 80 -6.48 -7.38 -0.85
C ILE A 80 -7.79 -7.19 -1.62
N SER A 81 -8.92 -7.10 -0.90
CA SER A 81 -10.24 -6.90 -1.50
C SER A 81 -10.32 -5.60 -2.29
N MET A 82 -9.74 -4.51 -1.79
CA MET A 82 -9.70 -3.22 -2.49
C MET A 82 -8.87 -3.31 -3.78
N CYS A 83 -7.71 -3.96 -3.72
CA CYS A 83 -6.88 -4.17 -4.90
C CYS A 83 -7.55 -5.07 -5.96
N TRP A 84 -8.35 -6.03 -5.52
CA TRP A 84 -9.08 -6.93 -6.40
C TRP A 84 -10.30 -6.26 -7.05
N LYS A 85 -11.03 -5.48 -6.26
CA LYS A 85 -12.24 -4.77 -6.72
C LYS A 85 -11.91 -3.64 -7.70
N HIS A 86 -10.83 -2.89 -7.47
CA HIS A 86 -10.52 -1.66 -8.19
C HIS A 86 -9.24 -1.79 -9.04
N GLU A 87 -9.35 -1.45 -10.32
CA GLU A 87 -8.20 -1.47 -11.23
C GLU A 87 -7.13 -0.43 -10.86
N ASN A 88 -7.56 0.68 -10.27
CA ASN A 88 -6.70 1.81 -9.88
C ASN A 88 -6.13 1.72 -8.46
N VAL A 89 -6.42 0.64 -7.70
CA VAL A 89 -5.89 0.42 -6.36
C VAL A 89 -4.74 -0.57 -6.37
N TYR A 90 -3.67 -0.23 -5.66
CA TYR A 90 -2.44 -0.99 -5.46
C TYR A 90 -2.12 -1.09 -3.98
N THR A 91 -1.19 -1.97 -3.61
CA THR A 91 -0.69 -2.09 -2.23
C THR A 91 0.83 -2.17 -2.21
N ALA A 92 1.45 -1.73 -1.12
CA ALA A 92 2.88 -1.88 -0.93
C ALA A 92 3.20 -2.68 0.33
N GLY A 93 4.15 -3.63 0.17
CA GLY A 93 4.67 -4.45 1.26
C GLY A 93 5.84 -3.76 1.95
N ASP A 94 5.59 -2.61 2.53
CA ASP A 94 6.56 -1.79 3.23
C ASP A 94 6.25 -1.69 4.74
N ALA A 95 7.14 -1.12 5.53
CA ALA A 95 7.08 -1.00 6.98
C ALA A 95 7.05 -2.33 7.77
N TYR A 96 6.78 -3.43 7.11
CA TYR A 96 6.83 -4.79 7.68
C TYR A 96 7.85 -5.63 6.92
N ALA A 97 8.82 -6.20 7.64
CA ALA A 97 9.80 -7.09 7.03
C ALA A 97 9.12 -8.30 6.37
N PRO A 98 9.54 -8.74 5.17
CA PRO A 98 8.85 -9.77 4.38
C PRO A 98 8.53 -11.05 5.14
N LYS A 99 9.39 -11.49 6.06
CA LYS A 99 9.13 -12.65 6.93
C LYS A 99 7.89 -12.53 7.84
N TYR A 100 7.36 -11.31 8.02
CA TYR A 100 6.16 -11.05 8.81
C TYR A 100 4.94 -10.72 7.94
N TRP A 101 5.07 -10.84 6.61
CA TRP A 101 3.92 -10.65 5.74
C TRP A 101 2.88 -11.72 6.00
N PRO A 102 1.59 -11.37 6.14
CA PRO A 102 0.52 -12.34 6.32
C PRO A 102 0.45 -13.34 5.16
N ASP A 103 0.17 -14.62 5.46
CA ASP A 103 0.06 -15.68 4.45
C ASP A 103 -0.93 -15.32 3.34
N SER A 104 -2.07 -14.68 3.67
CA SER A 104 -3.04 -14.20 2.68
C SER A 104 -2.44 -13.20 1.71
N TYR A 105 -1.57 -12.30 2.20
CA TYR A 105 -0.88 -11.31 1.37
C TYR A 105 0.17 -11.96 0.46
N VAL A 106 0.98 -12.87 1.00
CA VAL A 106 1.96 -13.64 0.22
C VAL A 106 1.25 -14.46 -0.85
N HIS A 107 0.15 -15.14 -0.51
CA HIS A 107 -0.64 -15.88 -1.48
C HIS A 107 -1.20 -14.97 -2.59
N TYR A 108 -1.80 -13.84 -2.21
CA TYR A 108 -2.31 -12.84 -3.15
C TYR A 108 -1.21 -12.35 -4.10
N ALA A 109 -0.09 -11.90 -3.56
CA ALA A 109 1.04 -11.38 -4.30
C ALA A 109 1.66 -12.41 -5.25
N ASN A 110 1.68 -13.70 -4.87
CA ASN A 110 2.23 -14.79 -5.67
C ASN A 110 1.24 -15.39 -6.68
N SER A 111 0.00 -14.91 -6.74
CA SER A 111 -1.04 -15.47 -7.61
C SER A 111 -1.74 -14.38 -8.42
N TYR A 112 -2.97 -14.06 -8.09
CA TYR A 112 -3.81 -13.14 -8.86
C TYR A 112 -3.53 -11.64 -8.60
N GLY A 113 -2.75 -11.32 -7.57
CA GLY A 113 -2.34 -9.95 -7.21
C GLY A 113 -0.99 -9.50 -7.74
N GLN A 114 -0.31 -10.29 -8.59
CA GLN A 114 1.06 -10.02 -9.05
C GLN A 114 1.27 -8.60 -9.61
N LYS A 115 0.25 -8.02 -10.26
CA LYS A 115 0.29 -6.68 -10.87
C LYS A 115 -0.11 -5.55 -9.91
N LYS A 116 -0.41 -5.88 -8.65
CA LYS A 116 -0.98 -4.95 -7.68
C LYS A 116 -0.09 -4.66 -6.49
N VAL A 117 0.96 -5.46 -6.30
CA VAL A 117 1.84 -5.39 -5.15
C VAL A 117 3.15 -4.71 -5.52
N LEU A 118 3.52 -3.68 -4.76
CA LEU A 118 4.81 -3.02 -4.85
C LEU A 118 5.69 -3.42 -3.67
N PHE A 119 7.00 -3.59 -3.93
CA PHE A 119 7.99 -3.77 -2.88
C PHE A 119 8.41 -2.42 -2.30
N GLY A 120 8.62 -2.37 -1.01
CA GLY A 120 9.14 -1.22 -0.30
C GLY A 120 9.68 -1.60 1.08
N THR A 121 10.41 -0.70 1.72
CA THR A 121 11.02 -0.93 3.04
C THR A 121 10.59 0.09 4.08
N ASP A 122 10.01 1.21 3.65
CA ASP A 122 9.75 2.37 4.52
C ASP A 122 11.05 2.81 5.23
N TRP A 123 12.18 2.83 4.46
CA TRP A 123 13.47 3.23 5.01
C TRP A 123 13.37 4.54 5.82
N PRO A 124 13.94 4.60 7.03
CA PRO A 124 14.88 3.67 7.66
C PRO A 124 14.24 2.59 8.56
N VAL A 125 12.95 2.30 8.42
CA VAL A 125 12.24 1.32 9.26
C VAL A 125 12.81 -0.09 9.05
N ILE A 126 13.04 -0.47 7.79
CA ILE A 126 13.62 -1.77 7.45
C ILE A 126 14.85 -1.54 6.55
N ASP A 127 15.93 -2.26 6.85
CA ASP A 127 17.11 -2.28 5.99
C ASP A 127 16.78 -2.91 4.64
N PRO A 128 17.10 -2.23 3.50
CA PRO A 128 16.75 -2.72 2.17
C PRO A 128 17.40 -4.05 1.80
N ILE A 129 18.66 -4.29 2.21
CA ILE A 129 19.39 -5.53 1.91
C ILE A 129 18.68 -6.69 2.59
N ARG A 130 18.45 -6.56 3.89
CA ARG A 130 17.70 -7.54 4.67
C ARG A 130 16.30 -7.78 4.10
N ALA A 131 15.60 -6.73 3.67
CA ALA A 131 14.25 -6.87 3.12
C ALA A 131 14.26 -7.70 1.82
N VAL A 132 15.25 -7.52 0.94
CA VAL A 132 15.39 -8.31 -0.28
C VAL A 132 15.74 -9.77 0.03
N GLU A 133 16.63 -10.03 0.99
CA GLU A 133 16.96 -11.39 1.43
C GLU A 133 15.71 -12.11 1.95
N GLU A 134 14.97 -11.49 2.89
CA GLU A 134 13.74 -12.06 3.45
C GLU A 134 12.62 -12.22 2.40
N PHE A 135 12.56 -11.33 1.38
CA PHE A 135 11.63 -11.47 0.26
C PHE A 135 11.96 -12.71 -0.59
N ASN A 136 13.24 -12.95 -0.86
CA ASN A 136 13.68 -14.13 -1.62
C ASN A 136 13.34 -15.44 -0.89
N ASP A 137 13.39 -15.45 0.45
CA ASP A 137 13.02 -16.61 1.27
C ASP A 137 11.52 -16.97 1.18
N LEU A 138 10.66 -16.04 0.75
CA LEU A 138 9.22 -16.30 0.52
C LEU A 138 8.95 -17.18 -0.73
N ASN A 139 9.97 -17.44 -1.54
CA ASN A 139 9.90 -18.32 -2.71
C ASN A 139 8.77 -17.97 -3.69
N PHE A 140 8.62 -16.70 -4.02
CA PHE A 140 7.71 -16.25 -5.06
C PHE A 140 8.04 -16.88 -6.41
N ARG A 141 7.00 -17.09 -7.24
CA ARG A 141 7.22 -17.40 -8.66
C ARG A 141 8.05 -16.29 -9.30
N GLU A 142 8.90 -16.63 -10.24
CA GLU A 142 9.78 -15.66 -10.91
C GLU A 142 8.98 -14.48 -11.50
N SER A 143 7.86 -14.75 -12.17
CA SER A 143 6.99 -13.71 -12.73
C SER A 143 6.42 -12.77 -11.67
N ALA A 144 6.06 -13.27 -10.49
CA ALA A 144 5.58 -12.44 -9.39
C ALA A 144 6.72 -11.62 -8.77
N SER A 145 7.88 -12.24 -8.57
CA SER A 145 9.06 -11.59 -8.01
C SER A 145 9.51 -10.40 -8.86
N GLN A 146 9.67 -10.57 -10.17
CA GLN A 146 10.05 -9.49 -11.09
C GLN A 146 9.06 -8.32 -11.05
N ARG A 147 7.76 -8.64 -11.04
CA ARG A 147 6.72 -7.63 -10.95
C ARG A 147 6.77 -6.86 -9.64
N ILE A 148 6.82 -7.56 -8.51
CA ILE A 148 6.76 -6.95 -7.17
C ILE A 148 8.00 -6.10 -6.91
N LEU A 149 9.19 -6.61 -7.25
CA LEU A 149 10.45 -5.91 -6.98
C LEU A 149 10.71 -4.72 -7.92
N ARG A 150 10.13 -4.70 -9.12
CA ARG A 150 10.48 -3.67 -10.11
C ARG A 150 9.34 -3.24 -11.02
N GLU A 151 8.74 -4.15 -11.80
CA GLU A 151 7.90 -3.79 -12.95
C GLU A 151 6.65 -3.00 -12.54
N ASN A 152 6.00 -3.40 -11.44
CA ASN A 152 4.82 -2.67 -10.95
C ASN A 152 5.16 -1.24 -10.57
N ALA A 153 6.32 -0.98 -9.98
CA ALA A 153 6.75 0.38 -9.66
C ALA A 153 6.96 1.20 -10.94
N LEU A 154 7.62 0.63 -11.97
CA LEU A 154 7.78 1.32 -13.26
C LEU A 154 6.43 1.70 -13.87
N GLU A 155 5.47 0.76 -13.91
CA GLU A 155 4.14 0.99 -14.48
C GLU A 155 3.31 2.00 -13.65
N VAL A 156 3.35 1.89 -12.32
CA VAL A 156 2.53 2.73 -11.43
C VAL A 156 3.04 4.17 -11.39
N PHE A 157 4.36 4.36 -11.33
CA PHE A 157 4.99 5.68 -11.26
C PHE A 157 5.35 6.27 -12.62
N ASN A 158 5.03 5.59 -13.75
CA ASN A 158 5.39 5.99 -15.11
C ASN A 158 6.90 6.25 -15.26
N LEU A 159 7.72 5.32 -14.77
CA LEU A 159 9.17 5.36 -14.87
C LEU A 159 9.65 4.57 -16.10
N ASP A 160 10.65 5.09 -16.81
CA ASP A 160 11.29 4.44 -17.97
C ASP A 160 12.31 3.36 -17.54
#